data_8f7dfff4f0db5cd5f9a7ef87b8fb9986
#
_entry.id   8f7dfff4f0db5cd5f9a7ef87b8fb9986
#
_cell.length_a   1.000
_cell.length_b   1.000
_cell.length_c   1.000
_cell.angle_alpha   90.00
_cell.angle_beta   90.00
_cell.angle_gamma   90.00
#
_symmetry.space_group_name_H-M   'P 1'
#
loop_
_entity.id
_entity.type
_entity.pdbx_description
1 polymer ?
#
loop_
_entity_poly.entity_id
_entity_poly.type
_entity_poly.pdbx_seq_one_letter_code
_entity_poly.pdbx_strand_id
1 'polypeptide(L)'
;METLQGWHLPLLDDPAFLPLQPLLQRSLLLAVPERLITALAASPPLVPHGLVAWQRDARGRQRALGLILSRRLNRSGSCWQIEHLRLALWAAADPTAPSRQELSAALLREAIQRGRGAASWIAVAASVDHDRLAALREQGFQPQRTDRLWRWSPKDRGPLPPLPGALQLWPLNRRTAPLLWHLEQAACPAQLRQLLDRRIEDILDQSHGRGWMLVDPSRREAVAGARRLSDHPGGGQLVEFTVHPGWTHLLGAPSERLLRELARGDGNLWLLSEAGDGERRAWLESLHAEACGEQVLMARSVWRRQELQPLRGSARRRLAAVLEQFQPRRAPIPSPFQPPHSPSPCRSLVTR
;
A
#
# COMPACT_ATOMS: atom_id res chain seq x y z
N MET A 1 7.45 -17.82 -16.96
CA MET A 1 7.26 -16.45 -16.44
C MET A 1 8.60 -15.85 -16.07
N GLU A 2 8.88 -14.67 -16.52
CA GLU A 2 10.18 -14.02 -16.37
C GLU A 2 10.03 -12.59 -15.87
N THR A 3 11.09 -12.09 -15.24
CA THR A 3 11.15 -10.68 -14.88
C THR A 3 11.19 -9.83 -16.13
N LEU A 4 10.41 -8.74 -16.17
CA LEU A 4 10.39 -7.82 -17.30
C LEU A 4 11.78 -7.31 -17.63
N GLN A 5 12.16 -7.43 -18.90
CA GLN A 5 13.42 -6.95 -19.47
C GLN A 5 13.14 -6.24 -20.80
N GLY A 6 14.13 -5.50 -21.32
CA GLY A 6 13.94 -4.70 -22.54
C GLY A 6 13.51 -5.54 -23.76
N TRP A 7 13.97 -6.78 -23.88
CA TRP A 7 13.61 -7.65 -24.98
C TRP A 7 12.15 -8.16 -24.94
N HIS A 8 11.46 -8.00 -23.81
CA HIS A 8 10.02 -8.31 -23.73
C HIS A 8 9.13 -7.22 -24.35
N LEU A 9 9.63 -5.98 -24.51
CA LEU A 9 8.81 -4.88 -25.02
C LEU A 9 8.18 -5.17 -26.40
N PRO A 10 8.90 -5.76 -27.37
CA PRO A 10 8.31 -6.14 -28.65
C PRO A 10 7.24 -7.23 -28.55
N LEU A 11 7.23 -8.03 -27.47
CA LEU A 11 6.22 -9.07 -27.23
C LEU A 11 4.92 -8.51 -26.67
N LEU A 12 4.95 -7.28 -26.12
CA LEU A 12 3.84 -6.57 -25.49
C LEU A 12 3.15 -5.64 -26.49
N ASP A 13 2.88 -6.14 -27.71
CA ASP A 13 2.23 -5.44 -28.82
C ASP A 13 0.69 -5.54 -28.79
N ASP A 14 0.13 -6.38 -27.90
CA ASP A 14 -1.30 -6.54 -27.74
C ASP A 14 -1.95 -5.24 -27.19
N PRO A 15 -3.15 -4.85 -27.69
CA PRO A 15 -3.86 -3.66 -27.23
C PRO A 15 -4.05 -3.59 -25.70
N ALA A 16 -4.11 -4.72 -25.02
CA ALA A 16 -4.21 -4.76 -23.56
C ALA A 16 -2.99 -4.16 -22.83
N PHE A 17 -1.81 -4.16 -23.47
CA PHE A 17 -0.56 -3.68 -22.89
C PHE A 17 -0.20 -2.26 -23.34
N LEU A 18 -0.73 -1.78 -24.46
CA LEU A 18 -0.39 -0.47 -25.04
C LEU A 18 -0.48 0.69 -24.02
N PRO A 19 -1.54 0.77 -23.17
CA PRO A 19 -1.63 1.86 -22.19
C PRO A 19 -0.51 1.84 -21.15
N LEU A 20 0.18 0.69 -20.97
CA LEU A 20 1.25 0.52 -19.99
C LEU A 20 2.64 0.76 -20.58
N GLN A 21 2.78 0.85 -21.91
CA GLN A 21 4.10 1.00 -22.56
C GLN A 21 4.95 2.15 -22.02
N PRO A 22 4.42 3.39 -21.82
CA PRO A 22 5.22 4.48 -21.27
C PRO A 22 5.74 4.16 -19.84
N LEU A 23 4.92 3.51 -19.02
CA LEU A 23 5.29 3.06 -17.67
C LEU A 23 6.38 1.98 -17.72
N LEU A 24 6.25 1.02 -18.63
CA LEU A 24 7.20 -0.07 -18.81
C LEU A 24 8.56 0.43 -19.29
N GLN A 25 8.58 1.30 -20.29
CA GLN A 25 9.80 1.94 -20.80
C GLN A 25 10.51 2.72 -19.69
N ARG A 26 9.77 3.57 -18.97
CA ARG A 26 10.32 4.32 -17.84
C ARG A 26 10.87 3.40 -16.75
N SER A 27 10.15 2.33 -16.41
CA SER A 27 10.58 1.36 -15.39
C SER A 27 11.89 0.67 -15.79
N LEU A 28 12.04 0.28 -17.06
CA LEU A 28 13.26 -0.34 -17.55
C LEU A 28 14.45 0.62 -17.58
N LEU A 29 14.23 1.88 -17.97
CA LEU A 29 15.28 2.90 -17.96
C LEU A 29 15.77 3.19 -16.54
N LEU A 30 14.86 3.25 -15.57
CA LEU A 30 15.20 3.52 -14.18
C LEU A 30 15.73 2.31 -13.43
N ALA A 31 15.47 1.09 -13.89
CA ALA A 31 15.89 -0.15 -13.20
C ALA A 31 17.42 -0.32 -13.12
N VAL A 32 18.18 0.22 -14.07
CA VAL A 32 19.66 0.10 -14.08
C VAL A 32 20.29 1.05 -13.05
N PRO A 33 20.06 2.38 -13.10
CA PRO A 33 20.63 3.28 -12.10
C PRO A 33 20.10 2.98 -10.70
N GLU A 34 18.85 2.55 -10.56
CA GLU A 34 18.27 2.20 -9.27
C GLU A 34 18.94 0.99 -8.63
N ARG A 35 19.31 -0.05 -9.40
CA ARG A 35 20.11 -1.19 -8.89
C ARG A 35 21.45 -0.75 -8.34
N LEU A 36 22.09 0.23 -8.97
CA LEU A 36 23.35 0.80 -8.49
C LEU A 36 23.16 1.62 -7.20
N ILE A 37 22.12 2.47 -7.17
CA ILE A 37 21.81 3.30 -6.01
C ILE A 37 21.38 2.44 -4.81
N THR A 38 20.57 1.41 -5.02
CA THR A 38 20.15 0.50 -3.94
C THR A 38 21.28 -0.34 -3.39
N ALA A 39 22.27 -0.67 -4.22
CA ALA A 39 23.49 -1.33 -3.76
C ALA A 39 24.33 -0.43 -2.84
N LEU A 40 24.30 0.89 -3.07
CA LEU A 40 25.09 1.88 -2.32
C LEU A 40 24.32 2.47 -1.12
N ALA A 41 23.03 2.71 -1.24
CA ALA A 41 22.26 3.52 -0.28
C ALA A 41 21.29 2.74 0.63
N ALA A 42 21.23 1.41 0.54
CA ALA A 42 20.29 0.56 1.30
C ALA A 42 18.79 0.98 1.21
N SER A 43 18.45 1.90 0.28
CA SER A 43 17.08 2.34 0.05
C SER A 43 16.37 1.37 -0.90
N PRO A 44 15.13 0.95 -0.58
CA PRO A 44 14.41 0.01 -1.46
C PRO A 44 14.02 0.70 -2.76
N PRO A 45 14.08 -0.03 -3.90
CA PRO A 45 13.67 0.49 -5.19
C PRO A 45 12.17 0.83 -5.19
N LEU A 46 11.84 2.01 -5.73
CA LEU A 46 10.46 2.47 -5.94
C LEU A 46 9.92 2.08 -7.32
N VAL A 47 10.79 1.55 -8.20
CA VAL A 47 10.42 1.12 -9.55
C VAL A 47 9.52 -0.12 -9.48
N PRO A 48 8.43 -0.16 -10.24
CA PRO A 48 7.58 -1.34 -10.33
C PRO A 48 8.34 -2.58 -10.79
N HIS A 49 8.08 -3.71 -10.13
CA HIS A 49 8.56 -5.02 -10.54
C HIS A 49 7.59 -5.61 -11.55
N GLY A 50 8.05 -5.85 -12.76
CA GLY A 50 7.26 -6.47 -13.82
C GLY A 50 7.59 -7.95 -13.98
N LEU A 51 6.55 -8.78 -14.17
CA LEU A 51 6.67 -10.16 -14.62
C LEU A 51 5.86 -10.34 -15.89
N VAL A 52 6.44 -11.01 -16.86
CA VAL A 52 5.81 -11.33 -18.15
C VAL A 52 5.65 -12.84 -18.27
N ALA A 53 4.46 -13.29 -18.58
CA ALA A 53 4.18 -14.62 -19.06
C ALA A 53 4.18 -14.59 -20.58
N TRP A 54 4.94 -15.46 -21.22
CA TRP A 54 5.00 -15.58 -22.67
C TRP A 54 5.06 -17.04 -23.11
N GLN A 55 4.66 -17.28 -24.34
CA GLN A 55 4.77 -18.60 -24.99
C GLN A 55 5.17 -18.46 -26.46
N ARG A 56 5.52 -19.56 -27.09
CA ARG A 56 5.69 -19.65 -28.54
C ARG A 56 4.38 -20.11 -29.17
N ASP A 57 3.91 -19.34 -30.17
CA ASP A 57 2.75 -19.75 -30.96
C ASP A 57 3.11 -20.96 -31.87
N ALA A 58 2.10 -21.52 -32.54
CA ALA A 58 2.25 -22.64 -33.47
C ALA A 58 3.23 -22.32 -34.65
N ARG A 59 3.53 -21.05 -34.89
CA ARG A 59 4.49 -20.57 -35.89
C ARG A 59 5.88 -20.30 -35.31
N GLY A 60 6.13 -20.66 -34.05
CA GLY A 60 7.39 -20.46 -33.37
C GLY A 60 7.66 -19.02 -32.91
N ARG A 61 6.72 -18.08 -33.08
CA ARG A 61 6.88 -16.69 -32.65
C ARG A 61 6.60 -16.57 -31.17
N GLN A 62 7.44 -15.81 -30.49
CA GLN A 62 7.21 -15.48 -29.07
C GLN A 62 6.12 -14.41 -28.95
N ARG A 63 5.16 -14.64 -28.06
CA ARG A 63 4.08 -13.69 -27.78
C ARG A 63 3.81 -13.65 -26.27
N ALA A 64 3.53 -12.45 -25.76
CA ALA A 64 3.15 -12.29 -24.36
C ALA A 64 1.71 -12.75 -24.13
N LEU A 65 1.52 -13.55 -23.09
CA LEU A 65 0.22 -14.00 -22.59
C LEU A 65 -0.35 -13.04 -21.56
N GLY A 66 0.53 -12.49 -20.72
CA GLY A 66 0.11 -11.60 -19.64
C GLY A 66 1.28 -10.90 -18.98
N LEU A 67 0.94 -9.83 -18.28
CA LEU A 67 1.86 -8.95 -17.56
C LEU A 67 1.27 -8.63 -16.17
N ILE A 68 2.11 -8.70 -15.15
CA ILE A 68 1.80 -8.18 -13.83
C ILE A 68 2.86 -7.17 -13.40
N LEU A 69 2.39 -6.02 -12.89
CA LEU A 69 3.25 -5.00 -12.30
C LEU A 69 2.93 -4.89 -10.80
N SER A 70 3.95 -4.93 -9.98
CA SER A 70 3.86 -4.76 -8.54
C SER A 70 4.94 -3.81 -8.06
N ARG A 71 4.63 -3.03 -7.02
CA ARG A 71 5.61 -2.14 -6.40
C ARG A 71 5.54 -2.22 -4.87
N ARG A 72 6.60 -1.79 -4.25
CA ARG A 72 6.60 -1.54 -2.80
C ARG A 72 5.78 -0.28 -2.50
N LEU A 73 4.90 -0.37 -1.53
CA LEU A 73 4.07 0.76 -1.12
C LEU A 73 4.73 1.61 -0.04
N ASN A 74 5.65 1.03 0.71
CA ASN A 74 6.39 1.70 1.77
C ASN A 74 7.91 1.45 1.67
N ARG A 75 8.70 2.31 2.30
CA ARG A 75 10.17 2.23 2.30
C ARG A 75 10.69 0.97 2.98
N SER A 76 9.98 0.47 4.00
CA SER A 76 10.35 -0.80 4.66
C SER A 76 10.25 -2.01 3.73
N GLY A 77 9.46 -1.90 2.65
CA GLY A 77 9.16 -3.02 1.75
C GLY A 77 8.25 -4.08 2.39
N SER A 78 7.64 -3.76 3.52
CA SER A 78 6.70 -4.66 4.22
C SER A 78 5.35 -4.74 3.53
N CYS A 79 4.91 -3.67 2.83
CA CYS A 79 3.68 -3.63 2.06
C CYS A 79 3.97 -3.50 0.56
N TRP A 80 3.34 -4.37 -0.23
CA TRP A 80 3.42 -4.37 -1.69
C TRP A 80 2.05 -4.18 -2.32
N GLN A 81 2.00 -3.54 -3.47
CA GLN A 81 0.79 -3.31 -4.24
C GLN A 81 0.88 -3.99 -5.61
N ILE A 82 -0.19 -4.69 -6.00
CA ILE A 82 -0.42 -5.09 -7.39
C ILE A 82 -1.05 -3.91 -8.10
N GLU A 83 -0.28 -3.25 -8.97
CA GLU A 83 -0.77 -2.09 -9.72
C GLU A 83 -1.57 -2.52 -10.95
N HIS A 84 -0.95 -3.38 -11.76
CA HIS A 84 -1.55 -3.84 -13.00
C HIS A 84 -1.44 -5.35 -13.14
N LEU A 85 -2.54 -5.96 -13.57
CA LEU A 85 -2.60 -7.33 -14.07
C LEU A 85 -3.34 -7.26 -15.40
N ARG A 86 -2.65 -7.56 -16.48
CA ARG A 86 -3.18 -7.52 -17.84
C ARG A 86 -2.91 -8.82 -18.56
N LEU A 87 -3.91 -9.31 -19.29
CA LEU A 87 -3.81 -10.51 -20.11
C LEU A 87 -4.01 -10.11 -21.56
N ALA A 88 -3.26 -10.73 -22.44
CA ALA A 88 -3.37 -10.49 -23.88
C ALA A 88 -4.78 -10.87 -24.37
N LEU A 89 -5.34 -10.07 -25.25
CA LEU A 89 -6.68 -10.34 -25.80
C LEU A 89 -6.65 -11.57 -26.70
N TRP A 90 -5.59 -11.78 -27.45
CA TRP A 90 -5.46 -12.94 -28.34
C TRP A 90 -5.44 -14.27 -27.60
N ALA A 91 -4.93 -14.30 -26.35
CA ALA A 91 -4.84 -15.52 -25.55
C ALA A 91 -6.22 -16.13 -25.25
N ALA A 92 -7.28 -15.32 -25.22
CA ALA A 92 -8.63 -15.80 -25.00
C ALA A 92 -9.20 -16.59 -26.21
N ALA A 93 -8.65 -16.38 -27.41
CA ALA A 93 -9.07 -17.05 -28.63
C ALA A 93 -8.17 -18.24 -29.02
N ASP A 94 -7.06 -18.44 -28.34
CA ASP A 94 -6.11 -19.50 -28.61
C ASP A 94 -6.37 -20.71 -27.69
N PRO A 95 -6.83 -21.86 -28.22
CA PRO A 95 -7.11 -23.04 -27.42
C PRO A 95 -5.87 -23.68 -26.77
N THR A 96 -4.65 -23.30 -27.22
CA THR A 96 -3.40 -23.78 -26.64
C THR A 96 -2.92 -22.89 -25.48
N ALA A 97 -3.50 -21.71 -25.31
CA ALA A 97 -3.18 -20.81 -24.21
C ALA A 97 -3.87 -21.28 -22.91
N PRO A 98 -3.22 -21.09 -21.75
CA PRO A 98 -3.88 -21.31 -20.46
C PRO A 98 -5.13 -20.42 -20.33
N SER A 99 -6.11 -20.87 -19.55
CA SER A 99 -7.29 -20.07 -19.28
C SER A 99 -6.91 -18.73 -18.60
N ARG A 100 -7.76 -17.71 -18.79
CA ARG A 100 -7.55 -16.38 -18.17
C ARG A 100 -7.40 -16.48 -16.65
N GLN A 101 -8.18 -17.35 -16.01
CA GLN A 101 -8.12 -17.58 -14.57
C GLN A 101 -6.81 -18.21 -14.15
N GLU A 102 -6.39 -19.29 -14.80
CA GLU A 102 -5.11 -19.97 -14.51
C GLU A 102 -3.92 -19.03 -14.68
N LEU A 103 -3.93 -18.25 -15.77
CA LEU A 103 -2.85 -17.30 -16.07
C LEU A 103 -2.79 -16.16 -15.04
N SER A 104 -3.96 -15.61 -14.66
CA SER A 104 -4.06 -14.59 -13.62
C SER A 104 -3.56 -15.11 -12.27
N ALA A 105 -4.03 -16.30 -11.87
CA ALA A 105 -3.63 -16.94 -10.62
C ALA A 105 -2.12 -17.24 -10.59
N ALA A 106 -1.56 -17.72 -11.72
CA ALA A 106 -0.15 -18.01 -11.84
C ALA A 106 0.74 -16.74 -11.77
N LEU A 107 0.35 -15.65 -12.47
CA LEU A 107 1.04 -14.37 -12.39
C LEU A 107 1.01 -13.77 -10.99
N LEU A 108 -0.15 -13.80 -10.31
CA LEU A 108 -0.29 -13.34 -8.94
C LEU A 108 0.59 -14.15 -7.98
N ARG A 109 0.54 -15.48 -8.07
CA ARG A 109 1.35 -16.39 -7.24
C ARG A 109 2.84 -16.09 -7.39
N GLU A 110 3.32 -15.97 -8.61
CA GLU A 110 4.71 -15.68 -8.91
C GLU A 110 5.14 -14.31 -8.40
N ALA A 111 4.30 -13.26 -8.57
CA ALA A 111 4.58 -11.95 -8.03
C ALA A 111 4.71 -11.96 -6.50
N ILE A 112 3.80 -12.66 -5.82
CA ILE A 112 3.81 -12.80 -4.36
C ILE A 112 5.06 -13.55 -3.89
N GLN A 113 5.46 -14.62 -4.57
CA GLN A 113 6.65 -15.39 -4.23
C GLN A 113 7.94 -14.57 -4.39
N ARG A 114 8.00 -13.72 -5.42
CA ARG A 114 9.16 -12.85 -5.67
C ARG A 114 9.20 -11.61 -4.79
N GLY A 115 8.11 -11.23 -4.16
CA GLY A 115 8.04 -10.09 -3.25
C GLY A 115 8.77 -10.34 -1.93
N ARG A 116 10.09 -10.24 -1.96
CA ARG A 116 10.93 -10.47 -0.77
C ARG A 116 10.64 -9.44 0.31
N GLY A 117 10.47 -9.89 1.55
CA GLY A 117 10.24 -9.02 2.71
C GLY A 117 8.80 -8.52 2.85
N ALA A 118 7.90 -8.85 1.92
CA ALA A 118 6.50 -8.49 2.03
C ALA A 118 5.84 -9.17 3.24
N ALA A 119 5.27 -8.38 4.14
CA ALA A 119 4.37 -8.83 5.21
C ALA A 119 2.90 -8.72 4.78
N SER A 120 2.61 -7.81 3.87
CA SER A 120 1.28 -7.59 3.31
C SER A 120 1.32 -7.28 1.82
N TRP A 121 0.21 -7.60 1.15
CA TRP A 121 -0.04 -7.26 -0.23
C TRP A 121 -1.39 -6.60 -0.35
N ILE A 122 -1.50 -5.56 -1.16
CA ILE A 122 -2.76 -4.93 -1.52
C ILE A 122 -2.98 -4.95 -3.03
N ALA A 123 -4.23 -4.96 -3.43
CA ALA A 123 -4.67 -4.84 -4.81
C ALA A 123 -5.99 -4.10 -4.86
N VAL A 124 -6.23 -3.38 -5.94
CA VAL A 124 -7.51 -2.72 -6.19
C VAL A 124 -8.10 -3.35 -7.45
N ALA A 125 -9.37 -3.68 -7.39
CA ALA A 125 -10.14 -4.17 -8.53
C ALA A 125 -11.49 -3.46 -8.61
N ALA A 126 -11.98 -3.19 -9.82
CA ALA A 126 -13.35 -2.71 -9.99
C ALA A 126 -14.33 -3.74 -9.42
N SER A 127 -15.41 -3.30 -8.77
CA SER A 127 -16.41 -4.21 -8.18
C SER A 127 -17.08 -5.11 -9.20
N VAL A 128 -17.13 -4.67 -10.46
CA VAL A 128 -17.66 -5.41 -11.61
C VAL A 128 -16.67 -6.38 -12.25
N ASP A 129 -15.38 -6.31 -11.89
CA ASP A 129 -14.33 -7.20 -12.41
C ASP A 129 -14.28 -8.50 -11.58
N HIS A 130 -15.29 -9.34 -11.77
CA HIS A 130 -15.45 -10.58 -11.01
C HIS A 130 -14.30 -11.55 -11.20
N ASP A 131 -13.73 -11.63 -12.40
CA ASP A 131 -12.60 -12.51 -12.72
C ASP A 131 -11.36 -12.12 -11.91
N ARG A 132 -11.05 -10.82 -11.88
CA ARG A 132 -9.92 -10.31 -11.10
C ARG A 132 -10.13 -10.48 -9.60
N LEU A 133 -11.35 -10.22 -9.11
CA LEU A 133 -11.69 -10.44 -7.71
C LEU A 133 -11.60 -11.92 -7.32
N ALA A 134 -12.04 -12.85 -8.19
CA ALA A 134 -11.91 -14.29 -7.97
C ALA A 134 -10.44 -14.71 -7.92
N ALA A 135 -9.64 -14.30 -8.91
CA ALA A 135 -8.21 -14.60 -8.95
C ALA A 135 -7.45 -14.08 -7.71
N LEU A 136 -7.80 -12.89 -7.22
CA LEU A 136 -7.23 -12.35 -5.97
C LEU A 136 -7.64 -13.19 -4.76
N ARG A 137 -8.92 -13.58 -4.63
CA ARG A 137 -9.42 -14.44 -3.54
C ARG A 137 -8.72 -15.80 -3.52
N GLU A 138 -8.53 -16.42 -4.67
CA GLU A 138 -7.77 -17.68 -4.81
C GLU A 138 -6.34 -17.56 -4.29
N GLN A 139 -5.74 -16.36 -4.40
CA GLN A 139 -4.41 -16.09 -3.84
C GLN A 139 -4.47 -15.60 -2.38
N GLY A 140 -5.60 -15.72 -1.70
CA GLY A 140 -5.77 -15.41 -0.28
C GLY A 140 -5.95 -13.94 0.04
N PHE A 141 -6.27 -13.10 -0.94
CA PHE A 141 -6.68 -11.72 -0.67
C PHE A 141 -8.10 -11.67 -0.12
N GLN A 142 -8.32 -10.82 0.87
CA GLN A 142 -9.62 -10.56 1.48
C GLN A 142 -10.05 -9.12 1.21
N PRO A 143 -11.35 -8.86 0.97
CA PRO A 143 -11.86 -7.50 0.83
C PRO A 143 -11.68 -6.74 2.15
N GLN A 144 -11.16 -5.52 2.08
CA GLN A 144 -10.96 -4.64 3.23
C GLN A 144 -11.94 -3.48 3.23
N ARG A 145 -12.18 -2.89 2.05
CA ARG A 145 -13.03 -1.73 1.88
C ARG A 145 -13.54 -1.66 0.45
N THR A 146 -14.75 -1.20 0.27
CA THR A 146 -15.30 -0.82 -1.04
C THR A 146 -15.35 0.69 -1.13
N ASP A 147 -14.72 1.25 -2.14
CA ASP A 147 -14.67 2.68 -2.39
C ASP A 147 -15.44 3.01 -3.67
N ARG A 148 -16.17 4.12 -3.65
CA ARG A 148 -16.74 4.75 -4.84
C ARG A 148 -15.75 5.76 -5.40
N LEU A 149 -15.54 5.70 -6.70
CA LEU A 149 -14.67 6.61 -7.45
C LEU A 149 -15.49 7.78 -7.99
N TRP A 150 -15.02 8.98 -7.73
CA TRP A 150 -15.67 10.21 -8.14
C TRP A 150 -14.75 11.04 -9.03
N ARG A 151 -15.30 11.61 -10.10
CA ARG A 151 -14.62 12.62 -10.92
C ARG A 151 -15.19 13.99 -10.59
N TRP A 152 -14.33 14.91 -10.21
CA TRP A 152 -14.70 16.28 -9.90
C TRP A 152 -13.81 17.27 -10.62
N SER A 153 -14.43 18.34 -11.22
CA SER A 153 -13.73 19.44 -11.85
C SER A 153 -14.01 20.74 -11.12
N PRO A 154 -12.98 21.46 -10.66
CA PRO A 154 -13.16 22.76 -10.02
C PRO A 154 -13.37 23.90 -11.03
N LYS A 155 -13.35 23.62 -12.33
CA LYS A 155 -13.58 24.64 -13.36
C LYS A 155 -14.97 25.25 -13.21
N ASP A 156 -15.09 26.55 -13.49
CA ASP A 156 -16.35 27.32 -13.49
C ASP A 156 -17.01 27.55 -12.11
N ARG A 157 -16.28 27.34 -11.02
CA ARG A 157 -16.76 27.67 -9.69
C ARG A 157 -16.29 29.07 -9.29
N GLY A 158 -17.20 29.85 -8.71
CA GLY A 158 -16.98 31.21 -8.23
C GLY A 158 -15.77 31.38 -7.29
N PRO A 159 -15.64 32.49 -6.59
CA PRO A 159 -14.49 32.77 -5.72
C PRO A 159 -14.29 31.67 -4.69
N LEU A 160 -13.04 31.50 -4.24
CA LEU A 160 -12.70 30.49 -3.23
C LEU A 160 -13.49 30.78 -1.93
N PRO A 161 -14.16 29.78 -1.35
CA PRO A 161 -14.89 29.98 -0.11
C PRO A 161 -13.92 30.35 1.02
N PRO A 162 -14.34 31.22 1.96
CA PRO A 162 -13.52 31.57 3.11
C PRO A 162 -13.30 30.36 4.01
N LEU A 163 -12.16 30.31 4.69
CA LEU A 163 -11.92 29.32 5.73
C LEU A 163 -12.63 29.72 7.03
N PRO A 164 -13.23 28.77 7.74
CA PRO A 164 -13.84 29.07 9.03
C PRO A 164 -12.78 29.26 10.11
N GLY A 165 -13.04 30.24 11.00
CA GLY A 165 -12.23 30.45 12.20
C GLY A 165 -10.74 30.68 11.94
N ALA A 166 -9.91 30.06 12.75
CA ALA A 166 -8.44 30.16 12.69
C ALA A 166 -7.79 29.14 11.76
N LEU A 167 -8.55 28.34 11.00
CA LEU A 167 -7.98 27.31 10.13
C LEU A 167 -7.09 27.92 9.04
N GLN A 168 -5.97 27.30 8.80
CA GLN A 168 -4.98 27.73 7.82
C GLN A 168 -4.69 26.62 6.81
N LEU A 169 -4.42 27.00 5.55
CA LEU A 169 -3.97 26.10 4.50
C LEU A 169 -2.44 26.00 4.53
N TRP A 170 -1.94 24.80 4.77
CA TRP A 170 -0.51 24.53 4.77
C TRP A 170 -0.14 23.52 3.66
N PRO A 171 0.95 23.77 2.90
CA PRO A 171 1.42 22.83 1.90
C PRO A 171 2.09 21.63 2.56
N LEU A 172 1.99 20.47 1.90
CA LEU A 172 2.71 19.26 2.28
C LEU A 172 4.20 19.43 1.94
N ASN A 173 5.05 19.28 2.96
CA ASN A 173 6.50 19.27 2.85
C ASN A 173 7.11 18.45 4.00
N ARG A 174 8.43 18.34 4.06
CA ARG A 174 9.11 17.55 5.11
C ARG A 174 8.78 18.00 6.54
N ARG A 175 8.48 19.29 6.77
CA ARG A 175 8.16 19.82 8.10
C ARG A 175 6.71 19.57 8.48
N THR A 176 5.80 19.54 7.50
CA THR A 176 4.35 19.39 7.71
C THR A 176 3.85 17.95 7.50
N ALA A 177 4.65 17.07 6.89
CA ALA A 177 4.31 15.67 6.69
C ALA A 177 3.89 14.91 7.96
N PRO A 178 4.51 15.14 9.14
CA PRO A 178 4.05 14.51 10.38
C PRO A 178 2.59 14.83 10.71
N LEU A 179 2.12 16.04 10.45
CA LEU A 179 0.73 16.44 10.70
C LEU A 179 -0.25 15.64 9.82
N LEU A 180 0.07 15.53 8.52
CA LEU A 180 -0.76 14.74 7.60
C LEU A 180 -0.72 13.26 7.94
N TRP A 181 0.45 12.74 8.34
CA TRP A 181 0.58 11.35 8.78
C TRP A 181 -0.31 11.06 10.00
N HIS A 182 -0.31 11.91 11.03
CA HIS A 182 -1.18 11.77 12.19
C HIS A 182 -2.65 11.80 11.80
N LEU A 183 -3.05 12.71 10.92
CA LEU A 183 -4.41 12.78 10.39
C LEU A 183 -4.81 11.47 9.68
N GLU A 184 -3.97 10.97 8.76
CA GLU A 184 -4.23 9.71 8.04
C GLU A 184 -4.27 8.51 9.00
N GLN A 185 -3.43 8.51 10.04
CA GLN A 185 -3.46 7.47 11.09
C GLN A 185 -4.75 7.50 11.91
N ALA A 186 -5.26 8.69 12.23
CA ALA A 186 -6.51 8.85 12.98
C ALA A 186 -7.74 8.42 12.17
N ALA A 187 -7.74 8.71 10.87
CA ALA A 187 -8.86 8.40 9.96
C ALA A 187 -8.82 6.96 9.41
N CYS A 188 -7.65 6.30 9.43
CA CYS A 188 -7.49 4.96 8.86
C CYS A 188 -7.94 3.88 9.85
N PRO A 189 -8.81 2.92 9.47
CA PRO A 189 -9.15 1.77 10.30
C PRO A 189 -7.90 1.00 10.75
N ALA A 190 -7.88 0.54 12.00
CA ALA A 190 -6.70 -0.09 12.63
C ALA A 190 -6.15 -1.27 11.82
N GLN A 191 -7.02 -2.11 11.28
CA GLN A 191 -6.65 -3.26 10.45
C GLN A 191 -5.93 -2.83 9.17
N LEU A 192 -6.48 -1.83 8.46
CA LEU A 192 -5.88 -1.33 7.23
C LEU A 192 -4.55 -0.60 7.51
N ARG A 193 -4.47 0.11 8.61
CA ARG A 193 -3.24 0.79 9.07
C ARG A 193 -2.10 -0.20 9.30
N GLN A 194 -2.37 -1.35 9.92
CA GLN A 194 -1.38 -2.42 10.12
C GLN A 194 -0.92 -3.04 8.79
N LEU A 195 -1.83 -3.22 7.83
CA LEU A 195 -1.50 -3.77 6.52
C LEU A 195 -0.64 -2.81 5.69
N LEU A 196 -0.93 -1.51 5.73
CA LEU A 196 -0.20 -0.50 4.97
C LEU A 196 1.18 -0.18 5.56
N ASP A 197 1.34 -0.27 6.88
CA ASP A 197 2.60 -0.01 7.61
C ASP A 197 3.30 1.27 7.12
N ARG A 198 2.53 2.36 6.95
CA ARG A 198 3.03 3.63 6.43
C ARG A 198 3.79 4.41 7.49
N ARG A 199 4.92 4.98 7.09
CA ARG A 199 5.71 5.93 7.87
C ARG A 199 5.55 7.35 7.31
N ILE A 200 6.07 8.32 8.03
CA ILE A 200 6.00 9.74 7.62
C ILE A 200 6.64 9.95 6.24
N GLU A 201 7.77 9.32 5.99
CA GLU A 201 8.51 9.43 4.73
C GLU A 201 7.71 8.87 3.54
N ASP A 202 6.90 7.84 3.77
CA ASP A 202 6.09 7.22 2.72
C ASP A 202 5.00 8.18 2.21
N ILE A 203 4.49 9.08 3.07
CA ILE A 203 3.54 10.14 2.67
C ILE A 203 4.15 11.04 1.62
N LEU A 204 5.39 11.47 1.82
CA LEU A 204 6.10 12.35 0.88
C LEU A 204 6.42 11.64 -0.44
N ASP A 205 6.88 10.40 -0.37
CA ASP A 205 7.24 9.61 -1.55
C ASP A 205 6.02 9.33 -2.43
N GLN A 206 4.89 8.97 -1.81
CA GLN A 206 3.65 8.65 -2.52
C GLN A 206 2.95 9.88 -3.11
N SER A 207 3.13 11.07 -2.50
CA SER A 207 2.44 12.29 -2.92
C SER A 207 3.14 13.06 -4.04
N HIS A 208 4.32 12.61 -4.47
CA HIS A 208 5.13 13.35 -5.44
C HIS A 208 5.34 14.83 -5.06
N GLY A 209 5.36 15.12 -3.76
CA GLY A 209 5.51 16.48 -3.22
C GLY A 209 4.29 17.38 -3.38
N ARG A 210 3.13 16.85 -3.82
CA ARG A 210 1.90 17.61 -3.99
C ARG A 210 0.85 17.22 -2.97
N GLY A 211 0.55 18.14 -2.09
CA GLY A 211 -0.49 17.98 -1.08
C GLY A 211 -0.72 19.28 -0.31
N TRP A 212 -1.90 19.38 0.26
CA TRP A 212 -2.32 20.50 1.11
C TRP A 212 -3.11 19.97 2.30
N MET A 213 -3.11 20.72 3.37
CA MET A 213 -3.88 20.38 4.57
C MET A 213 -4.49 21.62 5.21
N LEU A 214 -5.61 21.44 5.85
CA LEU A 214 -6.21 22.40 6.79
C LEU A 214 -5.65 22.11 8.17
N VAL A 215 -5.03 23.10 8.78
CA VAL A 215 -4.39 23.01 10.09
C VAL A 215 -5.10 23.94 11.06
N ASP A 216 -5.38 23.42 12.25
CA ASP A 216 -5.71 24.23 13.42
C ASP A 216 -4.39 24.65 14.08
N PRO A 217 -3.98 25.93 13.96
CA PRO A 217 -2.71 26.39 14.51
C PRO A 217 -2.67 26.37 16.03
N SER A 218 -3.83 26.47 16.70
CA SER A 218 -3.92 26.44 18.16
C SER A 218 -3.54 25.07 18.73
N ARG A 219 -3.95 24.01 18.05
CA ARG A 219 -3.64 22.62 18.41
C ARG A 219 -2.44 22.05 17.69
N ARG A 220 -1.96 22.73 16.65
CA ARG A 220 -0.92 22.24 15.74
C ARG A 220 -1.27 20.87 15.12
N GLU A 221 -2.52 20.70 14.73
CA GLU A 221 -3.04 19.46 14.17
C GLU A 221 -3.63 19.70 12.78
N ALA A 222 -3.41 18.77 11.87
CA ALA A 222 -4.12 18.75 10.61
C ALA A 222 -5.51 18.12 10.82
N VAL A 223 -6.57 18.86 10.41
CA VAL A 223 -7.97 18.45 10.56
C VAL A 223 -8.59 17.94 9.26
N ALA A 224 -8.02 18.34 8.11
CA ALA A 224 -8.30 17.78 6.80
C ALA A 224 -7.02 17.83 5.95
N GLY A 225 -6.90 16.92 4.99
CA GLY A 225 -5.75 16.86 4.09
C GLY A 225 -6.10 16.25 2.75
N ALA A 226 -5.43 16.71 1.70
CA ALA A 226 -5.53 16.16 0.37
C ALA A 226 -4.14 16.05 -0.26
N ARG A 227 -3.82 14.89 -0.84
CA ARG A 227 -2.56 14.65 -1.51
C ARG A 227 -2.74 13.88 -2.81
N ARG A 228 -1.94 14.20 -3.79
CA ARG A 228 -1.90 13.46 -5.05
C ARG A 228 -1.29 12.07 -4.81
N LEU A 229 -1.90 11.05 -5.39
CA LEU A 229 -1.35 9.68 -5.42
C LEU A 229 -0.71 9.34 -6.77
N SER A 230 -1.41 9.63 -7.86
CA SER A 230 -0.96 9.31 -9.22
C SER A 230 -1.74 10.12 -10.26
N ASP A 231 -1.33 10.04 -11.52
CA ASP A 231 -2.19 10.42 -12.63
C ASP A 231 -3.25 9.36 -12.86
N HIS A 232 -4.46 9.79 -13.24
CA HIS A 232 -5.55 8.88 -13.56
C HIS A 232 -5.63 8.67 -15.09
N PRO A 233 -5.84 7.43 -15.58
CA PRO A 233 -5.91 7.15 -17.02
C PRO A 233 -7.00 7.94 -17.75
N GLY A 234 -8.08 8.32 -17.07
CA GLY A 234 -9.14 9.19 -17.59
C GLY A 234 -8.80 10.68 -17.58
N GLY A 235 -7.54 11.04 -17.40
CA GLY A 235 -7.06 12.43 -17.28
C GLY A 235 -7.27 13.02 -15.88
N GLY A 236 -6.34 13.87 -15.45
CA GLY A 236 -6.34 14.47 -14.12
C GLY A 236 -5.61 13.63 -13.07
N GLN A 237 -5.85 13.91 -11.79
CA GLN A 237 -5.10 13.35 -10.66
C GLN A 237 -5.98 12.51 -9.76
N LEU A 238 -5.50 11.31 -9.38
CA LEU A 238 -6.06 10.55 -8.27
C LEU A 238 -5.55 11.14 -6.96
N VAL A 239 -6.48 11.46 -6.06
CA VAL A 239 -6.22 12.17 -4.81
C VAL A 239 -6.72 11.36 -3.62
N GLU A 240 -5.88 11.21 -2.62
CA GLU A 240 -6.30 10.78 -1.27
C GLU A 240 -6.75 12.02 -0.49
N PHE A 241 -8.02 12.03 -0.12
CA PHE A 241 -8.64 13.10 0.66
C PHE A 241 -9.09 12.54 2.01
N THR A 242 -8.57 13.13 3.08
CA THR A 242 -8.80 12.67 4.45
C THR A 242 -9.33 13.80 5.31
N VAL A 243 -10.38 13.53 6.09
CA VAL A 243 -10.90 14.43 7.12
C VAL A 243 -10.81 13.70 8.46
N HIS A 244 -10.39 14.40 9.50
CA HIS A 244 -10.33 13.83 10.85
C HIS A 244 -11.73 13.41 11.32
N PRO A 245 -11.92 12.22 11.91
CA PRO A 245 -13.24 11.72 12.29
C PRO A 245 -14.04 12.66 13.20
N GLY A 246 -13.40 13.44 14.06
CA GLY A 246 -14.04 14.45 14.91
C GLY A 246 -14.34 15.78 14.22
N TRP A 247 -14.05 15.92 12.90
CA TRP A 247 -14.18 17.17 12.15
C TRP A 247 -14.98 16.99 10.85
N THR A 248 -15.94 16.06 10.83
CA THR A 248 -16.78 15.78 9.64
C THR A 248 -17.54 17.01 9.15
N HIS A 249 -17.85 17.96 10.03
CA HIS A 249 -18.46 19.25 9.68
C HIS A 249 -17.61 20.10 8.71
N LEU A 250 -16.33 19.76 8.51
CA LEU A 250 -15.48 20.37 7.47
C LEU A 250 -15.80 19.86 6.07
N LEU A 251 -16.61 18.80 5.90
CA LEU A 251 -17.15 18.38 4.61
C LEU A 251 -18.11 19.47 4.11
N GLY A 252 -17.60 20.37 3.28
CA GLY A 252 -18.28 21.56 2.81
C GLY A 252 -17.30 22.54 2.17
N ALA A 253 -17.54 23.83 2.34
CA ALA A 253 -16.70 24.90 1.79
C ALA A 253 -15.19 24.79 2.17
N PRO A 254 -14.80 24.43 3.41
CA PRO A 254 -13.38 24.29 3.74
C PRO A 254 -12.68 23.19 2.96
N SER A 255 -13.33 22.03 2.83
CA SER A 255 -12.81 20.88 2.07
C SER A 255 -12.80 21.17 0.57
N GLU A 256 -13.80 21.85 0.05
CA GLU A 256 -13.82 22.32 -1.33
C GLU A 256 -12.65 23.26 -1.61
N ARG A 257 -12.37 24.20 -0.73
CA ARG A 257 -11.22 25.10 -0.87
C ARG A 257 -9.90 24.34 -0.88
N LEU A 258 -9.75 23.34 -0.01
CA LEU A 258 -8.57 22.47 0.04
C LEU A 258 -8.36 21.73 -1.30
N LEU A 259 -9.43 21.15 -1.86
CA LEU A 259 -9.39 20.45 -3.14
C LEU A 259 -9.10 21.39 -4.32
N ARG A 260 -9.68 22.59 -4.31
CA ARG A 260 -9.40 23.62 -5.34
C ARG A 260 -7.94 24.07 -5.30
N GLU A 261 -7.35 24.18 -4.11
CA GLU A 261 -5.94 24.52 -3.96
C GLU A 261 -5.05 23.43 -4.55
N LEU A 262 -5.38 22.16 -4.32
CA LEU A 262 -4.66 21.03 -4.90
C LEU A 262 -4.81 20.95 -6.43
N ALA A 263 -5.99 21.29 -6.95
CA ALA A 263 -6.33 21.20 -8.38
C ALA A 263 -5.74 22.34 -9.22
N ARG A 264 -5.05 23.32 -8.64
CA ARG A 264 -4.51 24.47 -9.37
C ARG A 264 -3.64 24.01 -10.54
N GLY A 265 -4.14 24.23 -11.76
CA GLY A 265 -3.44 23.96 -13.02
C GLY A 265 -3.64 22.56 -13.63
N ASP A 266 -4.26 21.61 -12.95
CA ASP A 266 -4.22 20.20 -13.38
C ASP A 266 -5.58 19.56 -13.79
N GLY A 267 -6.66 20.33 -13.87
CA GLY A 267 -7.93 19.84 -14.41
C GLY A 267 -8.75 18.99 -13.40
N ASN A 268 -9.12 17.75 -13.77
CA ASN A 268 -10.00 16.91 -12.98
C ASN A 268 -9.30 16.27 -11.79
N LEU A 269 -10.00 16.18 -10.66
CA LEU A 269 -9.60 15.34 -9.52
C LEU A 269 -10.44 14.07 -9.47
N TRP A 270 -9.79 12.97 -9.20
CA TRP A 270 -10.39 11.69 -8.93
C TRP A 270 -10.30 11.41 -7.43
N LEU A 271 -11.46 11.28 -6.79
CA LEU A 271 -11.58 11.14 -5.34
C LEU A 271 -12.17 9.77 -5.00
N LEU A 272 -11.79 9.25 -3.84
CA LEU A 272 -12.34 8.01 -3.31
C LEU A 272 -13.16 8.32 -2.05
N SER A 273 -14.33 7.74 -1.97
CA SER A 273 -15.13 7.69 -0.74
C SER A 273 -15.48 6.25 -0.42
N GLU A 274 -15.43 5.87 0.85
CA GLU A 274 -15.95 4.58 1.26
C GLU A 274 -17.44 4.48 0.90
N ALA A 275 -17.88 3.33 0.38
CA ALA A 275 -19.26 3.14 -0.11
C ALA A 275 -20.30 3.36 1.00
N GLY A 276 -19.93 3.10 2.26
CA GLY A 276 -20.77 3.33 3.44
C GLY A 276 -20.74 4.77 3.99
N ASP A 277 -19.83 5.64 3.53
CA ASP A 277 -19.72 7.03 4.01
C ASP A 277 -20.77 7.92 3.34
N GLY A 278 -21.96 7.97 3.95
CA GLY A 278 -23.11 8.74 3.46
C GLY A 278 -22.87 10.25 3.48
N GLU A 279 -22.15 10.78 4.48
CA GLU A 279 -21.86 12.21 4.60
C GLU A 279 -20.94 12.69 3.48
N ARG A 280 -19.86 11.97 3.24
CA ARG A 280 -18.93 12.28 2.15
C ARG A 280 -19.58 12.14 0.79
N ARG A 281 -20.42 11.10 0.60
CA ARG A 281 -21.19 10.94 -0.62
C ARG A 281 -22.11 12.14 -0.88
N ALA A 282 -22.94 12.53 0.08
CA ALA A 282 -23.84 13.66 -0.06
C ALA A 282 -23.09 14.97 -0.34
N TRP A 283 -21.94 15.17 0.30
CA TRP A 283 -21.08 16.30 0.02
C TRP A 283 -20.52 16.29 -1.41
N LEU A 284 -20.00 15.17 -1.90
CA LEU A 284 -19.47 15.06 -3.27
C LEU A 284 -20.58 15.26 -4.32
N GLU A 285 -21.79 14.72 -4.06
CA GLU A 285 -22.98 14.97 -4.89
C GLU A 285 -23.33 16.47 -4.92
N SER A 286 -23.27 17.17 -3.79
CA SER A 286 -23.49 18.62 -3.71
C SER A 286 -22.44 19.43 -4.47
N LEU A 287 -21.23 18.89 -4.61
CA LEU A 287 -20.18 19.44 -5.45
C LEU A 287 -20.38 19.12 -6.96
N HIS A 288 -21.44 18.42 -7.32
CA HIS A 288 -21.70 17.92 -8.70
C HIS A 288 -20.55 17.02 -9.18
N ALA A 289 -19.91 16.27 -8.28
CA ALA A 289 -18.95 15.24 -8.66
C ALA A 289 -19.68 14.08 -9.34
N GLU A 290 -19.10 13.54 -10.38
CA GLU A 290 -19.65 12.42 -11.13
C GLU A 290 -19.17 11.09 -10.53
N ALA A 291 -20.10 10.20 -10.19
CA ALA A 291 -19.78 8.85 -9.76
C ALA A 291 -19.35 7.98 -10.97
N CYS A 292 -18.13 7.45 -10.94
CA CYS A 292 -17.52 6.74 -12.06
C CYS A 292 -17.36 5.23 -11.83
N GLY A 293 -17.98 4.70 -10.77
CA GLY A 293 -17.95 3.29 -10.44
C GLY A 293 -17.47 3.00 -9.03
N GLU A 294 -17.36 1.72 -8.72
CA GLU A 294 -16.91 1.25 -7.42
C GLU A 294 -15.72 0.31 -7.57
N GLN A 295 -14.84 0.33 -6.58
CA GLN A 295 -13.67 -0.53 -6.53
C GLN A 295 -13.50 -1.14 -5.14
N VAL A 296 -12.97 -2.34 -5.10
CA VAL A 296 -12.71 -3.08 -3.87
C VAL A 296 -11.23 -3.06 -3.59
N LEU A 297 -10.86 -2.56 -2.43
CA LEU A 297 -9.51 -2.71 -1.88
C LEU A 297 -9.41 -4.11 -1.27
N MET A 298 -8.55 -4.91 -1.86
CA MET A 298 -8.26 -6.27 -1.42
C MET A 298 -6.89 -6.29 -0.74
N ALA A 299 -6.77 -7.05 0.35
CA ALA A 299 -5.48 -7.22 1.00
C ALA A 299 -5.22 -8.66 1.42
N ARG A 300 -3.94 -9.02 1.44
CA ARG A 300 -3.43 -10.29 1.93
C ARG A 300 -2.32 -10.03 2.92
N SER A 301 -2.44 -10.57 4.13
CA SER A 301 -1.35 -10.63 5.10
C SER A 301 -0.54 -11.90 4.90
N VAL A 302 0.77 -11.76 4.86
CA VAL A 302 1.70 -12.89 4.76
C VAL A 302 2.35 -13.04 6.13
N TRP A 303 1.76 -13.87 6.98
CA TRP A 303 2.41 -14.28 8.24
C TRP A 303 3.62 -15.14 7.91
N ARG A 304 4.77 -14.51 7.67
CA ARG A 304 6.05 -15.23 7.77
C ARG A 304 6.45 -15.20 9.24
N ARG A 305 6.64 -16.38 9.85
CA ARG A 305 7.54 -16.45 11.00
C ARG A 305 8.82 -15.77 10.54
N GLN A 306 9.17 -14.65 11.17
CA GLN A 306 10.50 -14.09 11.01
C GLN A 306 11.45 -15.17 11.53
N GLU A 307 11.99 -15.97 10.63
CA GLU A 307 13.23 -16.66 10.93
C GLU A 307 14.22 -15.52 11.20
N LEU A 308 14.54 -15.36 12.49
CA LEU A 308 15.62 -14.48 12.90
C LEU A 308 16.83 -14.86 12.05
N GLN A 309 17.16 -14.04 11.06
CA GLN A 309 18.37 -14.26 10.30
C GLN A 309 19.49 -14.41 11.32
N PRO A 310 20.22 -15.53 11.32
CA PRO A 310 21.33 -15.69 12.26
C PRO A 310 22.30 -14.55 11.96
N LEU A 311 22.41 -13.61 12.90
CA LEU A 311 23.41 -12.55 12.85
C LEU A 311 24.75 -13.22 12.57
N ARG A 312 25.38 -12.90 11.44
CA ARG A 312 26.69 -13.43 11.06
C ARG A 312 27.59 -13.34 12.27
N GLY A 313 28.22 -14.46 12.64
CA GLY A 313 28.81 -14.76 13.94
C GLY A 313 29.74 -13.72 14.60
N SER A 314 30.24 -12.69 13.87
CA SER A 314 31.07 -11.62 14.44
C SER A 314 30.25 -10.51 15.12
N ALA A 315 29.06 -10.18 14.59
CA ALA A 315 28.18 -9.17 15.18
C ALA A 315 27.48 -9.72 16.44
N ARG A 316 27.15 -11.03 16.44
CA ARG A 316 26.52 -11.69 17.58
C ARG A 316 27.42 -11.75 18.81
N ARG A 317 28.72 -11.97 18.65
CA ARG A 317 29.69 -11.97 19.77
C ARG A 317 29.88 -10.57 20.35
N ARG A 318 29.90 -9.51 19.53
CA ARG A 318 30.02 -8.13 20.01
C ARG A 318 28.78 -7.63 20.73
N LEU A 319 27.56 -7.97 20.25
CA LEU A 319 26.32 -7.64 20.92
C LEU A 319 26.14 -8.42 22.23
N ALA A 320 26.50 -9.69 22.29
CA ALA A 320 26.45 -10.47 23.52
C ALA A 320 27.42 -9.90 24.57
N ALA A 321 28.64 -9.54 24.19
CA ALA A 321 29.61 -8.95 25.11
C ALA A 321 29.19 -7.56 25.65
N VAL A 322 28.49 -6.76 24.84
CA VAL A 322 27.93 -5.47 25.26
C VAL A 322 26.72 -5.66 26.17
N LEU A 323 25.85 -6.63 25.89
CA LEU A 323 24.67 -6.93 26.71
C LEU A 323 25.06 -7.54 28.07
N GLU A 324 26.14 -8.33 28.13
CA GLU A 324 26.68 -8.81 29.42
C GLU A 324 27.20 -7.71 30.33
N GLN A 325 27.77 -6.63 29.77
CA GLN A 325 28.21 -5.47 30.54
C GLN A 325 27.06 -4.65 31.15
N PHE A 326 25.85 -4.72 30.56
CA PHE A 326 24.67 -3.98 31.01
C PHE A 326 23.66 -4.80 31.81
N GLN A 327 23.92 -6.10 32.06
CA GLN A 327 23.07 -6.87 32.98
C GLN A 327 23.43 -6.48 34.42
N PRO A 328 22.50 -5.82 35.16
CA PRO A 328 22.72 -5.64 36.61
C PRO A 328 22.78 -7.05 37.23
N ARG A 329 23.86 -7.31 37.95
CA ARG A 329 23.99 -8.52 38.78
C ARG A 329 22.77 -8.60 39.69
N ARG A 330 21.73 -9.29 39.27
CA ARG A 330 20.58 -9.61 40.12
C ARG A 330 21.08 -10.66 41.14
N ALA A 331 21.22 -10.23 42.39
CA ALA A 331 21.30 -11.18 43.51
C ALA A 331 20.03 -12.06 43.47
N PRO A 332 20.17 -13.36 43.68
CA PRO A 332 18.99 -14.24 43.73
C PRO A 332 18.07 -13.75 44.83
N ILE A 333 16.82 -13.45 44.51
CA ILE A 333 15.78 -13.14 45.49
C ILE A 333 15.52 -14.43 46.27
N PRO A 334 15.72 -14.45 47.62
CA PRO A 334 15.39 -15.62 48.39
C PRO A 334 13.88 -15.89 48.30
N SER A 335 13.52 -17.11 47.90
CA SER A 335 12.13 -17.55 47.79
C SER A 335 11.46 -17.53 49.18
N PRO A 336 10.36 -16.82 49.42
CA PRO A 336 9.75 -16.67 50.73
C PRO A 336 8.89 -17.86 51.19
N PHE A 337 8.86 -18.96 50.46
CA PHE A 337 8.05 -20.13 50.80
C PHE A 337 8.84 -21.45 50.65
N GLN A 338 9.47 -21.90 51.73
CA GLN A 338 9.68 -23.32 51.97
C GLN A 338 8.56 -23.80 52.90
N PRO A 339 7.72 -24.76 52.49
CA PRO A 339 6.76 -25.41 53.41
C PRO A 339 7.56 -26.21 54.45
N PRO A 340 7.09 -26.27 55.74
CA PRO A 340 7.79 -27.02 56.79
C PRO A 340 7.79 -28.51 56.44
N HIS A 341 8.96 -29.12 56.62
CA HIS A 341 9.15 -30.57 56.48
C HIS A 341 8.20 -31.31 57.39
N SER A 342 7.32 -32.16 56.86
CA SER A 342 6.53 -33.11 57.58
C SER A 342 7.47 -34.16 58.19
N PRO A 343 7.32 -34.51 59.50
CA PRO A 343 8.13 -35.56 60.10
C PRO A 343 7.75 -36.92 59.55
N SER A 344 8.75 -37.70 59.16
CA SER A 344 8.61 -39.11 58.75
C SER A 344 8.03 -39.97 59.87
N PRO A 345 7.11 -40.91 59.60
CA PRO A 345 6.59 -41.85 60.60
C PRO A 345 7.65 -42.89 60.93
N CYS A 346 7.87 -43.06 62.24
CA CYS A 346 8.66 -44.13 62.83
C CYS A 346 8.19 -45.51 62.33
N ARG A 347 9.11 -46.29 61.79
CA ARG A 347 8.92 -47.75 61.63
C ARG A 347 9.01 -48.42 62.98
N SER A 348 7.89 -48.92 63.47
CA SER A 348 7.85 -49.89 64.57
C SER A 348 8.31 -51.25 64.08
N LEU A 349 9.42 -51.75 64.68
CA LEU A 349 9.82 -53.13 64.67
C LEU A 349 8.80 -53.95 65.50
N VAL A 350 8.18 -54.93 64.86
CA VAL A 350 7.53 -56.05 65.60
C VAL A 350 8.18 -57.33 65.10
N THR A 351 8.89 -57.95 66.03
CA THR A 351 9.36 -59.34 66.04
C THR A 351 8.16 -60.30 66.17
N ARG A 352 8.00 -61.20 65.26
CA ARG A 352 7.90 -62.66 65.33
C ARG A 352 7.61 -63.27 64.00
#